data_e97ddc2408a1e30504a15d73dffe2fa6
#
_entry.id   e97ddc2408a1e30504a15d73dffe2fa6
#
_cell.length_a   1.000
_cell.length_b   1.000
_cell.length_c   1.000
_cell.angle_alpha   90.00
_cell.angle_beta   90.00
_cell.angle_gamma   90.00
#
_symmetry.space_group_name_H-M   'P 1'
#
loop_
_entity.id
_entity.type
_entity.pdbx_description
1 polymer ?
#
loop_
_entity_poly.entity_id
_entity_poly.type
_entity_poly.pdbx_seq_one_letter_code
_entity_poly.pdbx_strand_id
1 'polypeptide(L)'
;MKLSENTLTILKNFAAINSGVVLSPGKKQRTISPEKSILVEAILDDDIPSEFGIYDLNQFLGIFTFLKNPEITFGGNQVVLDDGELKFTYRGCSTNLIITTDKELVLKNITTKFSLANATSQKLIRIATLSNLPNLSVVGKDGDLLLKIHEKASDTSNDGVQKIGDYAGQDFVASFKTENLKLLPDDYNVEIQAGAFAKFVNVRSEEHTSELQSH
;
A
#
# COMPACT_ATOMS: atom_id res chain seq x y z
N MET A 1 -15.28 2.06 21.00
CA MET A 1 -14.92 2.97 19.90
C MET A 1 -15.57 2.51 18.61
N LYS A 2 -15.65 3.38 17.57
CA LYS A 2 -16.07 2.97 16.22
C LYS A 2 -14.93 3.25 15.27
N LEU A 3 -14.81 2.48 14.17
CA LEU A 3 -13.85 2.77 13.12
C LEU A 3 -14.49 3.63 12.03
N SER A 4 -13.77 4.64 11.59
CA SER A 4 -14.16 5.49 10.45
C SER A 4 -14.09 4.72 9.13
N GLU A 5 -14.80 5.20 8.12
CA GLU A 5 -14.72 4.62 6.76
C GLU A 5 -13.29 4.73 6.18
N ASN A 6 -12.58 5.79 6.51
CA ASN A 6 -11.19 5.98 6.09
C ASN A 6 -10.27 4.92 6.74
N THR A 7 -10.38 4.70 8.05
CA THR A 7 -9.65 3.63 8.74
C THR A 7 -9.96 2.25 8.12
N LEU A 8 -11.23 1.96 7.86
CA LEU A 8 -11.60 0.70 7.21
C LEU A 8 -11.02 0.57 5.79
N THR A 9 -10.95 1.68 5.04
CA THR A 9 -10.34 1.72 3.70
C THR A 9 -8.83 1.43 3.76
N ILE A 10 -8.12 2.04 4.71
CA ILE A 10 -6.69 1.80 4.94
C ILE A 10 -6.45 0.34 5.35
N LEU A 11 -7.25 -0.21 6.27
CA LEU A 11 -7.12 -1.60 6.69
C LEU A 11 -7.43 -2.59 5.54
N LYS A 12 -8.38 -2.28 4.64
CA LYS A 12 -8.61 -3.06 3.41
C LYS A 12 -7.40 -3.03 2.47
N ASN A 13 -6.74 -1.88 2.37
CA ASN A 13 -5.48 -1.79 1.61
C ASN A 13 -4.38 -2.64 2.25
N PHE A 14 -4.24 -2.61 3.58
CA PHE A 14 -3.31 -3.48 4.31
C PHE A 14 -3.59 -4.97 4.06
N ALA A 15 -4.86 -5.38 4.10
CA ALA A 15 -5.28 -6.75 3.81
C ALA A 15 -4.92 -7.23 2.40
N ALA A 16 -4.85 -6.31 1.42
CA ALA A 16 -4.38 -6.61 0.06
C ALA A 16 -2.85 -6.79 -0.05
N ILE A 17 -2.10 -6.43 1.00
CA ILE A 17 -0.64 -6.51 1.07
C ILE A 17 -0.20 -7.68 1.94
N ASN A 18 -0.83 -7.84 3.09
CA ASN A 18 -0.56 -8.92 4.04
C ASN A 18 -1.88 -9.37 4.67
N SER A 19 -2.13 -10.67 4.68
CA SER A 19 -3.34 -11.23 5.31
C SER A 19 -3.37 -10.99 6.81
N GLY A 20 -2.22 -10.91 7.49
CA GLY A 20 -2.12 -10.61 8.91
C GLY A 20 -1.64 -9.20 9.19
N VAL A 21 -2.12 -8.60 10.27
CA VAL A 21 -1.67 -7.29 10.74
C VAL A 21 -1.53 -7.26 12.26
N VAL A 22 -0.51 -6.58 12.74
CA VAL A 22 -0.40 -6.17 14.14
C VAL A 22 -0.86 -4.71 14.22
N LEU A 23 -2.02 -4.49 14.83
CA LEU A 23 -2.46 -3.14 15.19
C LEU A 23 -1.66 -2.70 16.41
N SER A 24 -0.99 -1.57 16.31
CA SER A 24 -0.22 -0.96 17.39
C SER A 24 -1.04 0.12 18.10
N PRO A 25 -0.79 0.39 19.39
CA PRO A 25 -1.44 1.51 20.08
C PRO A 25 -1.19 2.83 19.36
N GLY A 26 -2.21 3.66 19.25
CA GLY A 26 -2.17 4.94 18.57
C GLY A 26 -2.70 4.87 17.14
N LYS A 27 -2.49 5.96 16.39
CA LYS A 27 -3.01 6.12 15.02
C LYS A 27 -2.09 5.58 13.95
N LYS A 28 -0.77 5.56 14.20
CA LYS A 28 0.24 5.14 13.24
C LYS A 28 0.24 3.61 13.11
N GLN A 29 -0.09 3.12 11.92
CA GLN A 29 -0.12 1.69 11.63
C GLN A 29 0.78 1.36 10.45
N ARG A 30 1.25 0.12 10.40
CA ARG A 30 2.20 -0.34 9.41
C ARG A 30 1.92 -1.78 9.00
N THR A 31 2.16 -2.09 7.73
CA THR A 31 2.16 -3.46 7.22
C THR A 31 3.29 -3.68 6.23
N ILE A 32 3.74 -4.91 6.11
CA ILE A 32 4.78 -5.32 5.16
C ILE A 32 4.33 -6.61 4.48
N SER A 33 4.56 -6.71 3.16
CA SER A 33 4.25 -7.96 2.44
C SER A 33 5.12 -9.12 2.93
N PRO A 34 4.65 -10.38 2.83
CA PRO A 34 5.43 -11.57 3.23
C PRO A 34 6.80 -11.64 2.56
N GLU A 35 6.89 -11.22 1.29
CA GLU A 35 8.13 -11.18 0.50
C GLU A 35 9.00 -9.95 0.82
N LYS A 36 8.52 -9.06 1.70
CA LYS A 36 9.19 -7.80 2.09
C LYS A 36 9.44 -6.85 0.92
N SER A 37 8.64 -6.96 -0.14
CA SER A 37 8.73 -6.13 -1.34
C SER A 37 7.85 -4.86 -1.26
N ILE A 38 6.89 -4.82 -0.34
CA ILE A 38 5.98 -3.69 -0.12
C ILE A 38 5.95 -3.39 1.37
N LEU A 39 6.23 -2.15 1.74
CA LEU A 39 6.03 -1.61 3.08
C LEU A 39 5.05 -0.44 2.98
N VAL A 40 4.02 -0.44 3.81
CA VAL A 40 3.05 0.65 3.91
C VAL A 40 2.95 1.13 5.35
N GLU A 41 2.97 2.43 5.50
CA GLU A 41 2.71 3.12 6.76
C GLU A 41 1.55 4.10 6.56
N ALA A 42 0.63 4.14 7.51
CA ALA A 42 -0.53 5.01 7.45
C ALA A 42 -0.90 5.54 8.84
N ILE A 43 -1.46 6.74 8.86
CA ILE A 43 -2.10 7.32 10.05
C ILE A 43 -3.60 7.11 9.92
N LEU A 44 -4.18 6.38 10.86
CA LEU A 44 -5.62 6.18 10.94
C LEU A 44 -6.32 7.42 11.52
N ASP A 45 -7.58 7.59 11.20
CA ASP A 45 -8.41 8.60 11.87
C ASP A 45 -8.66 8.20 13.33
N ASP A 46 -8.74 6.91 13.59
CA ASP A 46 -9.09 6.32 14.88
C ASP A 46 -7.85 5.89 15.66
N ASP A 47 -7.89 6.09 16.96
CA ASP A 47 -6.81 5.74 17.88
C ASP A 47 -6.98 4.30 18.37
N ILE A 48 -6.06 3.40 18.04
CA ILE A 48 -6.09 2.01 18.50
C ILE A 48 -5.64 1.96 19.96
N PRO A 49 -6.45 1.43 20.86
CA PRO A 49 -6.18 1.55 22.31
C PRO A 49 -5.11 0.60 22.82
N SER A 50 -4.88 -0.52 22.15
CA SER A 50 -3.90 -1.54 22.58
C SER A 50 -3.41 -2.37 21.40
N GLU A 51 -2.23 -2.98 21.54
CA GLU A 51 -1.72 -3.92 20.58
C GLU A 51 -2.68 -5.09 20.36
N PHE A 52 -2.91 -5.45 19.08
CA PHE A 52 -3.79 -6.55 18.73
C PHE A 52 -3.35 -7.24 17.42
N GLY A 53 -3.06 -8.54 17.50
CA GLY A 53 -2.69 -9.34 16.34
C GLY A 53 -3.93 -9.91 15.65
N ILE A 54 -4.09 -9.62 14.35
CA ILE A 54 -5.14 -10.16 13.47
C ILE A 54 -4.48 -11.07 12.45
N TYR A 55 -4.76 -12.38 12.52
CA TYR A 55 -4.17 -13.36 11.61
C TYR A 55 -4.77 -13.29 10.21
N ASP A 56 -6.08 -13.06 10.10
CA ASP A 56 -6.79 -12.89 8.83
C ASP A 56 -7.59 -11.58 8.85
N LEU A 57 -6.98 -10.55 8.29
CA LEU A 57 -7.56 -9.21 8.25
C LEU A 57 -8.76 -9.15 7.29
N ASN A 58 -8.79 -9.96 6.21
CA ASN A 58 -9.94 -10.03 5.32
C ASN A 58 -11.15 -10.61 6.04
N GLN A 59 -10.97 -11.67 6.85
CA GLN A 59 -12.04 -12.23 7.67
C GLN A 59 -12.53 -11.20 8.69
N PHE A 60 -11.61 -10.53 9.40
CA PHE A 60 -11.96 -9.50 10.37
C PHE A 60 -12.78 -8.36 9.74
N LEU A 61 -12.31 -7.81 8.62
CA LEU A 61 -13.01 -6.75 7.89
C LEU A 61 -14.32 -7.23 7.26
N GLY A 62 -14.39 -8.50 6.85
CA GLY A 62 -15.61 -9.12 6.32
C GLY A 62 -16.76 -9.07 7.33
N ILE A 63 -16.48 -9.19 8.62
CA ILE A 63 -17.49 -9.13 9.69
C ILE A 63 -18.20 -7.78 9.69
N PHE A 64 -17.45 -6.68 9.45
CA PHE A 64 -18.03 -5.33 9.40
C PHE A 64 -19.08 -5.15 8.29
N THR A 65 -19.03 -5.96 7.24
CA THR A 65 -20.03 -5.87 6.15
C THR A 65 -21.42 -6.33 6.57
N PHE A 66 -21.51 -7.09 7.65
CA PHE A 66 -22.77 -7.64 8.21
C PHE A 66 -23.24 -6.91 9.44
N LEU A 67 -22.40 -6.10 10.08
CA LEU A 67 -22.72 -5.33 11.26
C LEU A 67 -23.05 -3.87 10.92
N LYS A 68 -24.05 -3.32 11.62
CA LYS A 68 -24.50 -1.94 11.41
C LYS A 68 -23.70 -0.99 12.30
N ASN A 69 -22.56 -0.50 11.79
CA ASN A 69 -21.72 0.50 12.47
C ASN A 69 -21.38 0.07 13.94
N PRO A 70 -20.71 -1.08 14.10
CA PRO A 70 -20.54 -1.70 15.41
C PRO A 70 -19.65 -0.87 16.32
N GLU A 71 -19.96 -0.91 17.61
CA GLU A 71 -19.03 -0.46 18.64
C GLU A 71 -17.98 -1.53 18.91
N ILE A 72 -16.72 -1.10 18.99
CA ILE A 72 -15.56 -1.98 19.13
C ILE A 72 -14.96 -1.82 20.51
N THR A 73 -14.80 -2.92 21.20
CA THR A 73 -14.16 -2.97 22.53
C THR A 73 -12.96 -3.91 22.46
N PHE A 74 -11.77 -3.36 22.70
CA PHE A 74 -10.54 -4.14 22.83
C PHE A 74 -10.40 -4.66 24.25
N GLY A 75 -10.06 -5.94 24.40
CA GLY A 75 -9.91 -6.56 25.72
C GLY A 75 -8.95 -7.75 25.68
N GLY A 76 -7.69 -7.53 26.05
CA GLY A 76 -6.67 -8.57 26.04
C GLY A 76 -6.47 -9.15 24.64
N ASN A 77 -6.63 -10.47 24.49
CA ASN A 77 -6.46 -11.15 23.20
C ASN A 77 -7.78 -11.31 22.43
N GLN A 78 -8.71 -10.39 22.58
CA GLN A 78 -9.97 -10.39 21.84
C GLN A 78 -10.50 -8.98 21.60
N VAL A 79 -11.32 -8.86 20.56
CA VAL A 79 -12.07 -7.65 20.25
C VAL A 79 -13.54 -8.02 20.16
N VAL A 80 -14.39 -7.27 20.84
CA VAL A 80 -15.84 -7.43 20.78
C VAL A 80 -16.41 -6.38 19.85
N LEU A 81 -17.18 -6.81 18.85
CA LEU A 81 -17.93 -6.00 17.91
C LEU A 81 -19.41 -6.09 18.28
N ASP A 82 -20.06 -4.97 18.58
CA ASP A 82 -21.44 -4.91 19.06
C ASP A 82 -22.22 -3.87 18.24
N ASP A 83 -23.22 -4.28 17.48
CA ASP A 83 -24.09 -3.38 16.74
C ASP A 83 -25.48 -3.18 17.36
N GLY A 84 -25.66 -3.71 18.58
CA GLY A 84 -26.91 -3.66 19.34
C GLY A 84 -27.86 -4.85 19.07
N GLU A 85 -27.72 -5.52 17.93
CA GLU A 85 -28.48 -6.75 17.58
C GLU A 85 -27.60 -7.99 17.78
N LEU A 86 -26.33 -7.90 17.38
CA LEU A 86 -25.35 -8.98 17.47
C LEU A 86 -24.09 -8.52 18.19
N LYS A 87 -23.66 -9.32 19.16
CA LYS A 87 -22.37 -9.19 19.81
C LYS A 87 -21.43 -10.30 19.32
N PHE A 88 -20.41 -9.93 18.55
CA PHE A 88 -19.43 -10.87 18.00
C PHE A 88 -18.07 -10.69 18.68
N THR A 89 -17.48 -11.79 19.14
CA THR A 89 -16.14 -11.79 19.74
C THR A 89 -15.13 -12.34 18.74
N TYR A 90 -14.24 -11.48 18.25
CA TYR A 90 -13.09 -11.89 17.42
C TYR A 90 -11.88 -12.16 18.33
N ARG A 91 -11.25 -13.31 18.15
CA ARG A 91 -10.04 -13.70 18.92
C ARG A 91 -8.81 -13.37 18.11
N GLY A 92 -7.90 -12.62 18.74
CA GLY A 92 -6.60 -12.29 18.17
C GLY A 92 -5.64 -13.49 18.15
N CYS A 93 -4.52 -13.31 17.48
CA CYS A 93 -3.41 -14.24 17.52
C CYS A 93 -2.18 -13.62 18.20
N SER A 94 -1.18 -14.43 18.47
CA SER A 94 0.11 -13.91 18.93
C SER A 94 0.79 -13.10 17.84
N THR A 95 1.29 -11.91 18.16
CA THR A 95 1.87 -10.96 17.21
C THR A 95 3.11 -11.50 16.52
N ASN A 96 3.83 -12.44 17.14
CA ASN A 96 5.00 -13.13 16.55
C ASN A 96 4.65 -14.10 15.41
N LEU A 97 3.38 -14.40 15.18
CA LEU A 97 2.90 -15.19 14.03
C LEU A 97 2.71 -14.32 12.77
N ILE A 98 2.78 -13.00 12.91
CA ILE A 98 2.54 -12.04 11.84
C ILE A 98 3.87 -11.46 11.39
N ILE A 99 4.08 -11.42 10.08
CA ILE A 99 5.27 -10.77 9.51
C ILE A 99 5.08 -9.25 9.62
N THR A 100 5.96 -8.63 10.37
CA THR A 100 5.98 -7.18 10.62
C THR A 100 7.40 -6.65 10.61
N THR A 101 7.58 -5.33 10.63
CA THR A 101 8.89 -4.67 10.71
C THR A 101 8.80 -3.34 11.41
N ASP A 102 9.78 -3.06 12.26
CA ASP A 102 9.98 -1.75 12.89
C ASP A 102 10.95 -0.87 12.09
N LYS A 103 11.56 -1.42 11.03
CA LYS A 103 12.53 -0.69 10.21
C LYS A 103 11.81 0.37 9.36
N GLU A 104 12.35 1.57 9.40
CA GLU A 104 12.00 2.62 8.45
C GLU A 104 12.87 2.48 7.21
N LEU A 105 12.26 2.62 6.03
CA LEU A 105 13.00 2.70 4.79
C LEU A 105 13.35 4.17 4.53
N VAL A 106 14.64 4.46 4.56
CA VAL A 106 15.17 5.76 4.18
C VAL A 106 15.85 5.63 2.83
N LEU A 107 15.28 6.26 1.80
CA LEU A 107 15.90 6.30 0.48
C LEU A 107 17.19 7.14 0.53
N LYS A 108 18.26 6.58 -0.07
CA LYS A 108 19.53 7.25 -0.25
C LYS A 108 19.77 7.43 -1.75
N ASN A 109 20.43 8.53 -2.14
CA ASN A 109 20.77 8.78 -3.55
C ASN A 109 19.53 8.75 -4.47
N ILE A 110 18.55 9.60 -4.17
CA ILE A 110 17.32 9.72 -4.96
C ILE A 110 17.66 10.11 -6.39
N THR A 111 17.25 9.29 -7.35
CA THR A 111 17.50 9.48 -8.78
C THR A 111 16.55 10.51 -9.37
N THR A 112 15.28 10.46 -9.00
CA THR A 112 14.27 11.42 -9.45
C THR A 112 13.11 11.54 -8.48
N LYS A 113 12.39 12.66 -8.59
CA LYS A 113 11.12 12.93 -7.87
C LYS A 113 10.11 13.46 -8.86
N PHE A 114 8.86 13.07 -8.71
CA PHE A 114 7.76 13.57 -9.52
C PHE A 114 6.42 13.42 -8.79
N SER A 115 5.41 14.17 -9.23
CA SER A 115 4.04 14.01 -8.75
C SER A 115 3.30 13.05 -9.68
N LEU A 116 2.63 12.07 -9.09
CA LEU A 116 1.83 11.06 -9.79
C LEU A 116 0.36 11.29 -9.49
N ALA A 117 -0.38 11.80 -10.48
CA ALA A 117 -1.81 12.00 -10.36
C ALA A 117 -2.56 10.67 -10.28
N ASN A 118 -3.60 10.60 -9.44
CA ASN A 118 -4.48 9.45 -9.30
C ASN A 118 -5.03 8.95 -10.65
N ALA A 119 -5.50 9.86 -11.50
CA ALA A 119 -6.02 9.50 -12.82
C ALA A 119 -4.98 8.76 -13.68
N THR A 120 -3.70 9.15 -13.59
CA THR A 120 -2.60 8.51 -14.33
C THR A 120 -2.29 7.13 -13.76
N SER A 121 -2.11 7.01 -12.45
CA SER A 121 -1.79 5.74 -11.79
C SER A 121 -2.90 4.71 -12.02
N GLN A 122 -4.17 5.10 -11.79
CA GLN A 122 -5.32 4.22 -11.97
C GLN A 122 -5.48 3.77 -13.44
N LYS A 123 -5.29 4.70 -14.40
CA LYS A 123 -5.34 4.36 -15.83
C LYS A 123 -4.29 3.32 -16.19
N LEU A 124 -3.03 3.54 -15.82
CA LEU A 124 -1.93 2.63 -16.15
C LEU A 124 -2.09 1.26 -15.48
N ILE A 125 -2.46 1.23 -14.20
CA ILE A 125 -2.70 -0.04 -13.47
C ILE A 125 -3.84 -0.83 -14.11
N ARG A 126 -4.95 -0.17 -14.49
CA ARG A 126 -6.08 -0.84 -15.15
C ARG A 126 -5.70 -1.39 -16.51
N ILE A 127 -4.99 -0.63 -17.34
CA ILE A 127 -4.52 -1.09 -18.66
C ILE A 127 -3.55 -2.26 -18.48
N ALA A 128 -2.59 -2.16 -17.56
CA ALA A 128 -1.65 -3.23 -17.27
C ALA A 128 -2.35 -4.52 -16.86
N THR A 129 -3.36 -4.43 -15.99
CA THR A 129 -4.17 -5.57 -15.54
C THR A 129 -4.96 -6.20 -16.69
N LEU A 130 -5.65 -5.39 -17.50
CA LEU A 130 -6.43 -5.86 -18.65
C LEU A 130 -5.57 -6.52 -19.72
N SER A 131 -4.35 -6.02 -19.91
CA SER A 131 -3.40 -6.52 -20.91
C SER A 131 -2.43 -7.58 -20.38
N ASN A 132 -2.56 -7.99 -19.12
CA ASN A 132 -1.65 -8.90 -18.42
C ASN A 132 -0.18 -8.44 -18.48
N LEU A 133 0.07 -7.14 -18.35
CA LEU A 133 1.41 -6.56 -18.34
C LEU A 133 1.97 -6.53 -16.91
N PRO A 134 2.96 -7.36 -16.58
CA PRO A 134 3.39 -7.59 -15.21
C PRO A 134 4.25 -6.45 -14.62
N ASN A 135 4.76 -5.54 -15.47
CA ASN A 135 5.71 -4.52 -15.02
C ASN A 135 5.21 -3.11 -15.32
N LEU A 136 5.46 -2.21 -14.35
CA LEU A 136 5.46 -0.76 -14.54
C LEU A 136 6.87 -0.25 -14.29
N SER A 137 7.43 0.47 -15.26
CA SER A 137 8.76 1.06 -15.14
C SER A 137 8.68 2.59 -15.15
N VAL A 138 9.50 3.21 -14.31
CA VAL A 138 9.84 4.63 -14.41
C VAL A 138 11.13 4.73 -15.22
N VAL A 139 11.10 5.48 -16.30
CA VAL A 139 12.22 5.61 -17.25
C VAL A 139 12.59 7.08 -17.39
N GLY A 140 13.83 7.42 -17.07
CA GLY A 140 14.43 8.71 -17.43
C GLY A 140 15.33 8.50 -18.64
N LYS A 141 14.98 9.06 -19.79
CA LYS A 141 15.73 8.88 -21.03
C LYS A 141 15.49 10.01 -22.02
N ASP A 142 16.54 10.42 -22.74
CA ASP A 142 16.50 11.40 -23.84
C ASP A 142 15.80 12.73 -23.47
N GLY A 143 15.91 13.16 -22.21
CA GLY A 143 15.27 14.38 -21.69
C GLY A 143 13.85 14.20 -21.16
N ASP A 144 13.28 13.00 -21.25
CA ASP A 144 11.91 12.68 -20.85
C ASP A 144 11.86 11.80 -19.61
N LEU A 145 10.87 12.06 -18.74
CA LEU A 145 10.45 11.14 -17.68
C LEU A 145 9.18 10.42 -18.10
N LEU A 146 9.26 9.09 -18.16
CA LEU A 146 8.22 8.24 -18.74
C LEU A 146 7.76 7.20 -17.70
N LEU A 147 6.47 6.86 -17.75
CA LEU A 147 5.93 5.62 -17.17
C LEU A 147 5.66 4.63 -18.30
N LYS A 148 6.21 3.42 -18.17
CA LYS A 148 6.05 2.35 -19.15
C LYS A 148 5.43 1.13 -18.49
N ILE A 149 4.30 0.64 -19.01
CA ILE A 149 3.72 -0.67 -18.68
C ILE A 149 4.13 -1.67 -19.76
N HIS A 150 4.69 -2.82 -19.38
CA HIS A 150 5.25 -3.77 -20.32
C HIS A 150 5.48 -5.15 -19.72
N GLU A 151 5.81 -6.11 -20.56
CA GLU A 151 6.43 -7.36 -20.17
C GLU A 151 7.93 -7.29 -20.42
N LYS A 152 8.73 -7.45 -19.34
CA LYS A 152 10.19 -7.32 -19.41
C LYS A 152 10.86 -8.47 -20.18
N ALA A 153 10.21 -9.63 -20.20
CA ALA A 153 10.76 -10.86 -20.81
C ALA A 153 10.42 -11.03 -22.29
N SER A 154 9.65 -10.12 -22.91
CA SER A 154 9.16 -10.28 -24.27
C SER A 154 9.16 -8.96 -25.04
N ASP A 155 9.91 -8.93 -26.14
CA ASP A 155 9.96 -7.79 -27.05
C ASP A 155 8.75 -7.75 -28.02
N THR A 156 7.92 -8.79 -28.02
CA THR A 156 6.72 -8.88 -28.89
C THR A 156 5.42 -8.66 -28.14
N SER A 157 5.47 -8.48 -26.84
CA SER A 157 4.31 -8.17 -26.01
C SER A 157 3.83 -6.74 -26.23
N ASN A 158 2.53 -6.51 -25.95
CA ASN A 158 2.00 -5.16 -25.88
C ASN A 158 2.77 -4.32 -24.86
N ASP A 159 2.88 -3.04 -25.10
CA ASP A 159 3.38 -2.08 -24.13
C ASP A 159 2.59 -0.77 -24.18
N GLY A 160 2.77 0.06 -23.16
CA GLY A 160 2.20 1.40 -23.11
C GLY A 160 3.17 2.37 -22.46
N VAL A 161 3.32 3.55 -23.05
CA VAL A 161 4.23 4.59 -22.55
C VAL A 161 3.44 5.89 -22.36
N GLN A 162 3.67 6.55 -21.25
CA GLN A 162 3.12 7.87 -20.97
C GLN A 162 4.22 8.79 -20.44
N LYS A 163 4.45 9.92 -21.13
CA LYS A 163 5.32 10.99 -20.61
C LYS A 163 4.62 11.67 -19.42
N ILE A 164 5.39 11.87 -18.34
CA ILE A 164 4.92 12.50 -17.11
C ILE A 164 5.70 13.75 -16.73
N GLY A 165 6.80 14.05 -17.43
CA GLY A 165 7.61 15.24 -17.19
C GLY A 165 8.88 15.24 -18.01
N ASP A 166 9.70 16.25 -17.78
CA ASP A 166 11.06 16.35 -18.32
C ASP A 166 12.07 15.76 -17.33
N TYR A 167 13.18 15.26 -17.83
CA TYR A 167 14.23 14.65 -17.04
C TYR A 167 15.62 15.09 -17.51
N ALA A 168 16.42 15.64 -16.59
CA ALA A 168 17.74 16.19 -16.92
C ALA A 168 18.91 15.39 -16.30
N GLY A 169 18.63 14.20 -15.70
CA GLY A 169 19.63 13.34 -15.09
C GLY A 169 20.24 12.33 -16.05
N GLN A 170 21.01 11.40 -15.51
CA GLN A 170 21.53 10.26 -16.27
C GLN A 170 20.39 9.26 -16.56
N ASP A 171 20.41 8.65 -17.73
CA ASP A 171 19.45 7.64 -18.14
C ASP A 171 19.31 6.54 -17.09
N PHE A 172 18.09 6.18 -16.75
CA PHE A 172 17.80 5.11 -15.80
C PHE A 172 16.49 4.39 -16.12
N VAL A 173 16.36 3.20 -15.59
CA VAL A 173 15.11 2.41 -15.57
C VAL A 173 14.92 1.84 -14.15
N ALA A 174 13.76 2.10 -13.55
CA ALA A 174 13.32 1.48 -12.32
C ALA A 174 12.02 0.72 -12.56
N SER A 175 12.06 -0.61 -12.45
CA SER A 175 10.92 -1.49 -12.77
C SER A 175 10.29 -2.07 -11.51
N PHE A 176 8.97 -2.06 -11.46
CA PHE A 176 8.18 -2.58 -10.36
C PHE A 176 7.15 -3.57 -10.91
N LYS A 177 6.82 -4.60 -10.13
CA LYS A 177 5.70 -5.47 -10.48
C LYS A 177 4.39 -4.71 -10.33
N THR A 178 3.52 -4.77 -11.34
CA THR A 178 2.21 -4.12 -11.33
C THR A 178 1.35 -4.61 -10.15
N GLU A 179 1.45 -5.90 -9.81
CA GLU A 179 0.76 -6.51 -8.66
C GLU A 179 1.14 -5.90 -7.30
N ASN A 180 2.33 -5.29 -7.20
CA ASN A 180 2.83 -4.66 -5.99
C ASN A 180 2.33 -3.21 -5.83
N LEU A 181 1.73 -2.62 -6.87
CA LEU A 181 1.19 -1.25 -6.82
C LEU A 181 -0.16 -1.22 -6.09
N LYS A 182 -0.14 -1.45 -4.79
CA LYS A 182 -1.31 -1.44 -3.90
C LYS A 182 -1.60 -0.02 -3.39
N LEU A 183 -1.61 0.96 -4.30
CA LEU A 183 -1.85 2.35 -3.97
C LEU A 183 -3.34 2.62 -3.74
N LEU A 184 -3.66 3.39 -2.70
CA LEU A 184 -4.99 3.98 -2.55
C LEU A 184 -5.26 4.98 -3.70
N PRO A 185 -6.53 5.21 -4.08
CA PRO A 185 -6.86 6.12 -5.18
C PRO A 185 -6.68 7.59 -4.76
N ASP A 186 -5.43 8.06 -4.79
CA ASP A 186 -5.05 9.42 -4.44
C ASP A 186 -3.84 9.89 -5.28
N ASP A 187 -3.49 11.17 -5.16
CA ASP A 187 -2.28 11.75 -5.75
C ASP A 187 -1.07 11.47 -4.87
N TYR A 188 0.09 11.22 -5.48
CA TYR A 188 1.31 10.87 -4.75
C TYR A 188 2.50 11.73 -5.18
N ASN A 189 3.33 12.10 -4.21
CA ASN A 189 4.71 12.48 -4.46
C ASN A 189 5.57 11.22 -4.48
N VAL A 190 6.28 11.00 -5.57
CA VAL A 190 7.06 9.78 -5.80
C VAL A 190 8.54 10.11 -5.79
N GLU A 191 9.30 9.33 -5.05
CA GLU A 191 10.77 9.37 -5.03
C GLU A 191 11.31 8.03 -5.53
N ILE A 192 12.23 8.05 -6.49
CA ILE A 192 12.85 6.85 -7.06
C ILE A 192 14.31 6.82 -6.69
N GLN A 193 14.74 5.69 -6.14
CA GLN A 193 16.13 5.26 -6.07
C GLN A 193 16.31 4.13 -7.08
N ALA A 194 16.86 4.44 -8.26
CA ALA A 194 16.97 3.48 -9.35
C ALA A 194 17.76 2.23 -8.93
N GLY A 195 17.26 1.06 -9.36
CA GLY A 195 17.84 -0.23 -9.01
C GLY A 195 17.58 -0.69 -7.58
N ALA A 196 16.75 0.02 -6.79
CA ALA A 196 16.47 -0.32 -5.40
C ALA A 196 14.99 -0.15 -5.02
N PHE A 197 14.50 1.09 -4.86
CA PHE A 197 13.21 1.37 -4.24
C PHE A 197 12.47 2.53 -4.90
N ALA A 198 11.14 2.53 -4.74
CA ALA A 198 10.30 3.71 -4.91
C ALA A 198 9.54 4.00 -3.61
N LYS A 199 9.40 5.26 -3.29
CA LYS A 199 8.60 5.76 -2.19
C LYS A 199 7.46 6.61 -2.74
N PHE A 200 6.23 6.30 -2.32
CA PHE A 200 5.02 7.00 -2.68
C PHE A 200 4.46 7.66 -1.42
N VAL A 201 4.39 8.97 -1.39
CA VAL A 201 3.84 9.74 -0.28
C VAL A 201 2.53 10.35 -0.75
N ASN A 202 1.43 10.03 -0.07
CA ASN A 202 0.12 10.59 -0.39
C ASN A 202 0.13 12.11 -0.16
N VAL A 203 -0.40 12.88 -1.12
CA VAL A 203 -0.39 14.35 -1.07
C VAL A 203 -1.36 14.89 -0.02
N ARG A 204 -2.48 14.20 0.24
CA ARG A 204 -3.50 14.62 1.21
C ARG A 204 -3.14 14.31 2.65
N SER A 205 -2.42 13.22 2.86
CA SER A 205 -1.84 12.90 4.15
C SER A 205 -0.34 12.76 3.96
N GLU A 206 0.45 13.72 4.38
CA GLU A 206 1.92 13.61 4.38
C GLU A 206 2.42 12.36 5.15
N GLU A 207 1.51 11.63 5.76
CA GLU A 207 1.70 10.51 6.67
C GLU A 207 1.29 9.14 6.11
N HIS A 208 0.70 9.06 4.90
CA HIS A 208 0.48 7.78 4.22
C HIS A 208 1.59 7.53 3.19
N THR A 209 2.49 6.63 3.52
CA THR A 209 3.65 6.30 2.69
C THR A 209 3.57 4.86 2.23
N SER A 210 3.70 4.63 0.92
CA SER A 210 3.91 3.30 0.33
C SER A 210 5.30 3.23 -0.28
N GLU A 211 6.01 2.15 0.01
CA GLU A 211 7.37 1.94 -0.46
C GLU A 211 7.46 0.60 -1.19
N LEU A 212 8.05 0.62 -2.37
CA LEU A 212 8.18 -0.55 -3.25
C LEU A 212 9.63 -0.83 -3.56
N GLN A 213 10.00 -2.11 -3.51
CA GLN A 213 11.30 -2.56 -3.97
C GLN A 213 11.28 -2.72 -5.50
N SER A 214 12.28 -2.15 -6.17
CA SER A 214 12.54 -2.35 -7.60
C SER A 214 13.11 -3.75 -7.86
N HIS A 215 12.77 -4.33 -8.98
CA HIS A 215 13.25 -5.63 -9.45
C HIS A 215 14.05 -5.50 -10.75
#